data_05bd877b667102fe514d0284d914e294
#
_entry.id   05bd877b667102fe514d0284d914e294
#
_cell.length_a   1.000
_cell.length_b   1.000
_cell.length_c   1.000
_cell.angle_alpha   90.00
_cell.angle_beta   90.00
_cell.angle_gamma   90.00
#
_symmetry.space_group_name_H-M   'P 1'
#
loop_
_entity.id
_entity.type
_entity.pdbx_description
1 polymer ?
#
loop_
_entity_poly.entity_id
_entity_poly.type
_entity_poly.pdbx_seq_one_letter_code
_entity_poly.pdbx_strand_id
1 'polypeptide(L)'
;PMSDVFSFKDGDKNITLRYDLSSPLARFYAQNNQELPSIFKRYQIQNVFRNEKAGNGRYREFMQADFDIVGNVNPAQANAELCNLISSTLADCGLKKDQFTINVSNRKIVQGLIDDLKISEEKQTKVIRAIDKLDKPGFGLKGVEDLLKKERKDQSGAITKGADLSNEQAAQILNFLKIKDLKKLKETLKNPLSQEGIQELENVFQLLGYGSNLNQVKTNFTIVRGLSYYDSFIVETNLNFKVTNNKGKEIELGSICSGGSYAKLISRFRGVDVPGTGISFGVDRLLFALIQLNQIQVQDQKPVLVCVMDEKYLKNYYEIVDQLRDNNINAEVFLSTKKNLGKQLDLAN
;
A
#
# COMPACT_ATOMS: atom_id res chain seq x y z
N PRO A 1 -16.15 -4.34 1.89
CA PRO A 1 -17.48 -4.22 2.47
C PRO A 1 -17.93 -2.77 2.48
N MET A 2 -19.22 -2.47 2.36
CA MET A 2 -19.72 -1.08 2.43
C MET A 2 -19.38 -0.38 3.77
N SER A 3 -19.10 -1.13 4.82
CA SER A 3 -18.64 -0.62 6.12
C SER A 3 -17.30 0.14 6.08
N ASP A 4 -16.47 -0.16 5.09
CA ASP A 4 -15.10 0.39 5.01
C ASP A 4 -15.02 1.61 4.10
N VAL A 5 -16.15 2.03 3.54
CA VAL A 5 -16.25 3.16 2.60
C VAL A 5 -17.00 4.31 3.26
N PHE A 6 -16.50 5.53 3.14
CA PHE A 6 -17.26 6.71 3.49
C PHE A 6 -18.32 6.96 2.43
N SER A 7 -19.57 7.00 2.85
CA SER A 7 -20.71 7.25 1.96
C SER A 7 -21.70 8.22 2.59
N PHE A 8 -22.39 8.98 1.74
CA PHE A 8 -23.49 9.87 2.12
C PHE A 8 -24.54 9.90 1.00
N LYS A 9 -25.72 10.40 1.32
CA LYS A 9 -26.79 10.57 0.34
C LYS A 9 -26.79 12.01 -0.18
N ASP A 10 -26.99 12.13 -1.50
CA ASP A 10 -27.27 13.36 -2.20
C ASP A 10 -28.57 13.14 -2.99
N GLY A 11 -29.70 13.57 -2.42
CA GLY A 11 -31.02 13.18 -2.87
C GLY A 11 -31.18 11.65 -2.84
N ASP A 12 -31.53 11.06 -3.99
CA ASP A 12 -31.68 9.60 -4.15
C ASP A 12 -30.38 8.89 -4.48
N LYS A 13 -29.26 9.61 -4.67
CA LYS A 13 -27.97 9.04 -5.04
C LYS A 13 -27.12 8.74 -3.82
N ASN A 14 -26.49 7.58 -3.81
CA ASN A 14 -25.43 7.27 -2.86
C ASN A 14 -24.09 7.76 -3.44
N ILE A 15 -23.47 8.70 -2.77
CA ILE A 15 -22.13 9.22 -3.09
C ILE A 15 -21.14 8.55 -2.15
N THR A 16 -19.99 8.15 -2.69
CA THR A 16 -18.90 7.55 -1.89
C THR A 16 -17.59 8.29 -2.12
N LEU A 17 -16.82 8.46 -1.07
CA LEU A 17 -15.43 8.90 -1.22
C LEU A 17 -14.62 7.75 -1.83
N ARG A 18 -13.61 8.09 -2.64
CA ARG A 18 -12.76 7.09 -3.31
C ARG A 18 -11.96 6.28 -2.30
N TYR A 19 -12.06 4.97 -2.40
CA TYR A 19 -11.34 4.02 -1.54
C TYR A 19 -9.93 3.72 -2.07
N ASP A 20 -9.77 3.75 -3.39
CA ASP A 20 -8.54 3.52 -4.16
C ASP A 20 -8.55 4.36 -5.44
N LEU A 21 -7.46 4.31 -6.21
CA LEU A 21 -7.35 5.00 -7.49
C LEU A 21 -7.50 4.06 -8.70
N SER A 22 -7.45 2.72 -8.49
CA SER A 22 -7.58 1.73 -9.56
C SER A 22 -9.01 1.57 -10.03
N SER A 23 -10.01 1.61 -9.12
CA SER A 23 -11.44 1.51 -9.51
C SER A 23 -11.90 2.68 -10.38
N PRO A 24 -11.56 3.94 -10.06
CA PRO A 24 -11.81 5.07 -10.97
C PRO A 24 -11.07 4.94 -12.31
N LEU A 25 -9.82 4.43 -12.31
CA LEU A 25 -9.08 4.18 -13.53
C LEU A 25 -9.77 3.16 -14.42
N ALA A 26 -10.19 2.03 -13.86
CA ALA A 26 -10.86 0.98 -14.61
C ALA A 26 -12.13 1.50 -15.32
N ARG A 27 -12.90 2.33 -14.64
CA ARG A 27 -14.06 3.01 -15.22
C ARG A 27 -13.65 4.00 -16.31
N PHE A 28 -12.66 4.85 -16.06
CA PHE A 28 -12.15 5.81 -17.04
C PHE A 28 -11.64 5.11 -18.29
N TYR A 29 -10.82 4.06 -18.14
CA TYR A 29 -10.30 3.27 -19.26
C TYR A 29 -11.44 2.64 -20.05
N ALA A 30 -12.42 2.04 -19.39
CA ALA A 30 -13.56 1.42 -20.06
C ALA A 30 -14.36 2.42 -20.91
N GLN A 31 -14.49 3.66 -20.45
CA GLN A 31 -15.25 4.71 -21.14
C GLN A 31 -14.48 5.35 -22.32
N ASN A 32 -13.14 5.40 -22.25
CA ASN A 32 -12.30 6.18 -23.17
C ASN A 32 -11.30 5.31 -23.95
N ASN A 33 -11.38 3.98 -23.87
CA ASN A 33 -10.36 3.08 -24.42
C ASN A 33 -10.08 3.22 -25.93
N GLN A 34 -11.00 3.77 -26.70
CA GLN A 34 -10.82 4.00 -28.14
C GLN A 34 -9.91 5.20 -28.43
N GLU A 35 -9.82 6.16 -27.49
CA GLU A 35 -9.01 7.36 -27.59
C GLU A 35 -7.63 7.18 -26.93
N LEU A 36 -7.47 6.12 -26.13
CA LEU A 36 -6.25 5.84 -25.40
C LEU A 36 -5.28 4.99 -26.22
N PRO A 37 -3.96 5.11 -25.97
CA PRO A 37 -2.98 4.21 -26.57
C PRO A 37 -3.30 2.75 -26.26
N SER A 38 -2.95 1.82 -27.19
CA SER A 38 -3.15 0.37 -27.00
C SER A 38 -2.46 -0.17 -25.73
N ILE A 39 -1.38 0.46 -25.30
CA ILE A 39 -0.74 0.27 -24.01
C ILE A 39 -0.83 1.62 -23.28
N PHE A 40 -1.75 1.69 -22.32
CA PHE A 40 -1.97 2.89 -21.52
C PHE A 40 -1.19 2.79 -20.20
N LYS A 41 -0.25 3.70 -20.02
CA LYS A 41 0.51 3.85 -18.78
C LYS A 41 0.12 5.17 -18.12
N ARG A 42 -0.15 5.13 -16.83
CA ARG A 42 -0.45 6.34 -16.06
C ARG A 42 0.23 6.33 -14.71
N TYR A 43 0.40 7.51 -14.13
CA TYR A 43 0.56 7.68 -12.68
C TYR A 43 -0.45 8.69 -12.16
N GLN A 44 -0.79 8.57 -10.89
CA GLN A 44 -1.71 9.49 -10.20
C GLN A 44 -1.34 9.58 -8.73
N ILE A 45 -1.21 10.81 -8.23
CA ILE A 45 -0.95 11.07 -6.80
C ILE A 45 -2.19 11.79 -6.25
N GLN A 46 -2.87 11.17 -5.27
CA GLN A 46 -4.11 11.70 -4.73
C GLN A 46 -4.49 11.08 -3.39
N ASN A 47 -5.30 11.80 -2.59
CA ASN A 47 -5.86 11.28 -1.37
C ASN A 47 -6.92 10.22 -1.65
N VAL A 48 -6.92 9.18 -0.84
CA VAL A 48 -7.94 8.13 -0.76
C VAL A 48 -8.50 8.08 0.66
N PHE A 49 -9.71 7.52 0.80
CA PHE A 49 -10.48 7.59 2.04
C PHE A 49 -10.94 6.20 2.45
N ARG A 50 -10.59 5.78 3.68
CA ARG A 50 -10.96 4.46 4.20
C ARG A 50 -11.56 4.59 5.60
N ASN A 51 -12.75 4.05 5.79
CA ASN A 51 -13.43 4.04 7.09
C ASN A 51 -12.89 2.93 8.00
N GLU A 52 -11.57 2.86 8.12
CA GLU A 52 -10.86 1.92 8.98
C GLU A 52 -10.50 2.57 10.32
N LYS A 53 -10.17 1.75 11.33
CA LYS A 53 -9.64 2.25 12.60
C LYS A 53 -8.27 2.86 12.38
N ALA A 54 -8.12 4.13 12.74
CA ALA A 54 -6.84 4.83 12.65
C ALA A 54 -5.80 4.21 13.60
N GLY A 55 -4.52 4.29 13.21
CA GLY A 55 -3.38 3.78 13.97
C GLY A 55 -2.06 4.36 13.45
N ASN A 56 -0.95 3.90 14.01
CA ASN A 56 0.38 4.35 13.58
C ASN A 56 0.62 4.04 12.09
N GLY A 57 0.86 5.08 11.28
CA GLY A 57 1.03 4.96 9.84
C GLY A 57 -0.23 4.49 9.09
N ARG A 58 -1.40 4.57 9.73
CA ARG A 58 -2.70 4.22 9.13
C ARG A 58 -3.69 5.34 9.42
N TYR A 59 -4.01 6.08 8.38
CA TYR A 59 -4.93 7.21 8.42
C TYR A 59 -6.24 6.87 7.72
N ARG A 60 -7.30 7.62 7.99
CA ARG A 60 -8.61 7.47 7.31
C ARG A 60 -8.64 8.24 5.98
N GLU A 61 -7.86 9.28 5.87
CA GLU A 61 -7.48 9.99 4.66
C GLU A 61 -5.97 9.93 4.54
N PHE A 62 -5.46 9.50 3.39
CA PHE A 62 -4.03 9.39 3.14
C PHE A 62 -3.72 9.44 1.65
N MET A 63 -2.50 9.82 1.32
CA MET A 63 -2.05 9.99 -0.05
C MET A 63 -1.51 8.70 -0.63
N GLN A 64 -1.99 8.35 -1.81
CA GLN A 64 -1.44 7.27 -2.63
C GLN A 64 -0.79 7.83 -3.88
N ALA A 65 0.33 7.23 -4.30
CA ALA A 65 0.94 7.41 -5.60
C ALA A 65 0.82 6.09 -6.36
N ASP A 66 -0.09 6.04 -7.33
CA ASP A 66 -0.40 4.87 -8.12
C ASP A 66 0.26 4.92 -9.49
N PHE A 67 0.73 3.76 -9.95
CA PHE A 67 1.28 3.53 -11.29
C PHE A 67 0.59 2.32 -11.89
N ASP A 68 0.06 2.48 -13.10
CA ASP A 68 -0.74 1.45 -13.76
C ASP A 68 -0.34 1.29 -15.22
N ILE A 69 -0.41 0.05 -15.69
CA ILE A 69 -0.20 -0.35 -17.08
C ILE A 69 -1.43 -1.15 -17.50
N VAL A 70 -2.17 -0.67 -18.49
CA VAL A 70 -3.45 -1.25 -18.93
C VAL A 70 -3.47 -1.37 -20.45
N GLY A 71 -4.09 -2.42 -20.98
CA GLY A 71 -4.31 -2.59 -22.40
C GLY A 71 -3.67 -3.84 -22.98
N ASN A 72 -3.24 -3.78 -24.24
CA ASN A 72 -2.65 -4.92 -24.95
C ASN A 72 -1.18 -5.14 -24.52
N VAL A 73 -0.98 -5.62 -23.30
CA VAL A 73 0.34 -5.83 -22.72
C VAL A 73 0.61 -7.30 -22.43
N ASN A 74 1.88 -7.70 -22.47
CA ASN A 74 2.31 -8.97 -21.92
C ASN A 74 2.30 -8.87 -20.38
N PRO A 75 1.50 -9.69 -19.65
CA PRO A 75 1.38 -9.57 -18.21
C PRO A 75 2.71 -9.76 -17.46
N ALA A 76 3.55 -10.71 -17.90
CA ALA A 76 4.83 -10.94 -17.23
C ALA A 76 5.77 -9.74 -17.39
N GLN A 77 5.82 -9.12 -18.58
CA GLN A 77 6.62 -7.91 -18.81
C GLN A 77 6.10 -6.74 -17.98
N ALA A 78 4.79 -6.52 -17.94
CA ALA A 78 4.19 -5.46 -17.15
C ALA A 78 4.46 -5.64 -15.64
N ASN A 79 4.33 -6.87 -15.13
CA ASN A 79 4.60 -7.17 -13.71
C ASN A 79 6.09 -7.03 -13.35
N ALA A 80 7.01 -7.45 -14.22
CA ALA A 80 8.44 -7.23 -14.03
C ALA A 80 8.80 -5.74 -14.05
N GLU A 81 8.18 -4.96 -14.94
CA GLU A 81 8.36 -3.50 -15.01
C GLU A 81 7.90 -2.82 -13.72
N LEU A 82 6.76 -3.24 -13.13
CA LEU A 82 6.33 -2.70 -11.85
C LEU A 82 7.31 -3.02 -10.72
N CYS A 83 7.90 -4.21 -10.68
CA CYS A 83 8.95 -4.54 -9.69
C CYS A 83 10.18 -3.64 -9.85
N ASN A 84 10.60 -3.38 -11.10
CA ASN A 84 11.70 -2.45 -11.39
C ASN A 84 11.36 -1.02 -10.97
N LEU A 85 10.14 -0.58 -11.27
CA LEU A 85 9.65 0.74 -10.90
C LEU A 85 9.61 0.93 -9.37
N ILE A 86 9.16 -0.08 -8.61
CA ILE A 86 9.22 -0.05 -7.15
C ILE A 86 10.66 0.16 -6.67
N SER A 87 11.58 -0.65 -7.19
CA SER A 87 12.98 -0.61 -6.77
C SER A 87 13.63 0.74 -7.07
N SER A 88 13.43 1.29 -8.28
CA SER A 88 14.01 2.59 -8.67
C SER A 88 13.37 3.74 -7.90
N THR A 89 12.04 3.77 -7.77
CA THR A 89 11.35 4.83 -7.02
C THR A 89 11.80 4.88 -5.56
N LEU A 90 11.94 3.74 -4.89
CA LEU A 90 12.41 3.71 -3.51
C LEU A 90 13.87 4.14 -3.38
N ALA A 91 14.72 3.78 -4.36
CA ALA A 91 16.09 4.24 -4.40
C ALA A 91 16.18 5.76 -4.62
N ASP A 92 15.38 6.30 -5.54
CA ASP A 92 15.31 7.75 -5.80
C ASP A 92 14.78 8.54 -4.59
N CYS A 93 13.91 7.90 -3.77
CA CYS A 93 13.49 8.44 -2.48
C CYS A 93 14.56 8.32 -1.38
N GLY A 94 15.74 7.74 -1.64
CA GLY A 94 16.86 7.65 -0.71
C GLY A 94 16.96 6.33 0.06
N LEU A 95 16.10 5.34 -0.19
CA LEU A 95 16.21 4.02 0.42
C LEU A 95 17.31 3.18 -0.26
N LYS A 96 18.15 2.55 0.53
CA LYS A 96 19.14 1.59 0.04
C LYS A 96 18.47 0.25 -0.30
N LYS A 97 19.08 -0.52 -1.23
CA LYS A 97 18.53 -1.80 -1.71
C LYS A 97 18.35 -2.87 -0.63
N ASP A 98 19.07 -2.80 0.48
CA ASP A 98 18.97 -3.71 1.62
C ASP A 98 17.89 -3.27 2.64
N GLN A 99 17.35 -2.07 2.51
CA GLN A 99 16.36 -1.51 3.43
C GLN A 99 14.91 -1.89 3.10
N PHE A 100 14.66 -2.55 1.97
CA PHE A 100 13.33 -3.03 1.60
C PHE A 100 13.37 -4.38 0.89
N THR A 101 12.23 -5.06 0.88
CA THR A 101 12.03 -6.31 0.15
C THR A 101 10.72 -6.22 -0.62
N ILE A 102 10.78 -6.53 -1.91
CA ILE A 102 9.62 -6.62 -2.81
C ILE A 102 9.17 -8.08 -2.80
N ASN A 103 8.07 -8.34 -2.13
CA ASN A 103 7.50 -9.67 -2.03
C ASN A 103 6.46 -9.87 -3.14
N VAL A 104 6.55 -10.97 -3.87
CA VAL A 104 5.61 -11.31 -4.94
C VAL A 104 4.94 -12.64 -4.69
N SER A 105 3.68 -12.74 -5.11
CA SER A 105 2.85 -13.93 -5.05
C SER A 105 1.93 -13.99 -6.28
N ASN A 106 1.15 -15.07 -6.38
CA ASN A 106 0.10 -15.18 -7.38
C ASN A 106 -1.14 -15.83 -6.76
N ARG A 107 -2.30 -15.19 -6.92
CA ARG A 107 -3.58 -15.65 -6.37
C ARG A 107 -4.00 -17.02 -6.88
N LYS A 108 -3.68 -17.33 -8.14
CA LYS A 108 -3.99 -18.62 -8.77
C LYS A 108 -3.39 -19.78 -7.98
N ILE A 109 -2.23 -19.59 -7.38
CA ILE A 109 -1.55 -20.63 -6.59
C ILE A 109 -2.42 -21.07 -5.40
N VAL A 110 -2.87 -20.12 -4.60
CA VAL A 110 -3.70 -20.39 -3.42
C VAL A 110 -5.10 -20.83 -3.82
N GLN A 111 -5.64 -20.26 -4.90
CA GLN A 111 -6.97 -20.65 -5.40
C GLN A 111 -6.96 -22.11 -5.85
N GLY A 112 -5.96 -22.55 -6.62
CA GLY A 112 -5.86 -23.95 -7.02
C GLY A 112 -5.69 -24.91 -5.84
N LEU A 113 -4.96 -24.52 -4.78
CA LEU A 113 -4.91 -25.29 -3.54
C LEU A 113 -6.28 -25.39 -2.86
N ILE A 114 -7.03 -24.27 -2.80
CA ILE A 114 -8.38 -24.24 -2.22
C ILE A 114 -9.33 -25.15 -3.01
N ASP A 115 -9.22 -25.15 -4.34
CA ASP A 115 -10.03 -25.97 -5.23
C ASP A 115 -9.73 -27.46 -5.06
N ASP A 116 -8.46 -27.86 -4.98
CA ASP A 116 -8.03 -29.25 -4.69
C ASP A 116 -8.54 -29.74 -3.33
N LEU A 117 -8.56 -28.87 -2.35
CA LEU A 117 -9.09 -29.15 -1.02
C LEU A 117 -10.62 -29.14 -0.95
N LYS A 118 -11.28 -28.84 -2.08
CA LYS A 118 -12.76 -28.75 -2.17
C LYS A 118 -13.38 -27.87 -1.07
N ILE A 119 -12.72 -26.75 -0.79
CA ILE A 119 -13.19 -25.80 0.22
C ILE A 119 -14.35 -25.00 -0.38
N SER A 120 -15.51 -25.04 0.28
CA SER A 120 -16.72 -24.32 -0.18
C SER A 120 -16.48 -22.81 -0.25
N GLU A 121 -17.13 -22.14 -1.19
CA GLU A 121 -16.99 -20.69 -1.43
C GLU A 121 -17.17 -19.84 -0.17
N GLU A 122 -18.13 -20.21 0.67
CA GLU A 122 -18.39 -19.53 1.95
C GLU A 122 -17.18 -19.58 2.91
N LYS A 123 -16.38 -20.65 2.86
CA LYS A 123 -15.20 -20.85 3.70
C LYS A 123 -13.93 -20.20 3.12
N GLN A 124 -13.85 -20.04 1.79
CA GLN A 124 -12.64 -19.51 1.10
C GLN A 124 -12.20 -18.16 1.65
N THR A 125 -13.14 -17.22 1.83
CA THR A 125 -12.83 -15.90 2.39
C THR A 125 -12.25 -15.99 3.81
N LYS A 126 -12.71 -16.95 4.64
CA LYS A 126 -12.20 -17.16 5.99
C LYS A 126 -10.81 -17.76 5.96
N VAL A 127 -10.54 -18.69 5.03
CA VAL A 127 -9.19 -19.29 4.81
C VAL A 127 -8.20 -18.21 4.41
N ILE A 128 -8.51 -17.40 3.43
CA ILE A 128 -7.67 -16.28 2.98
C ILE A 128 -7.38 -15.30 4.14
N ARG A 129 -8.41 -14.97 4.93
CA ARG A 129 -8.25 -14.12 6.13
C ARG A 129 -7.39 -14.75 7.21
N ALA A 130 -7.43 -16.08 7.37
CA ALA A 130 -6.59 -16.80 8.32
C ALA A 130 -5.11 -16.76 7.88
N ILE A 131 -4.83 -17.04 6.62
CA ILE A 131 -3.47 -17.00 6.04
C ILE A 131 -2.86 -15.59 6.18
N ASP A 132 -3.62 -14.55 5.88
CA ASP A 132 -3.19 -13.14 5.99
C ASP A 132 -2.76 -12.72 7.42
N LYS A 133 -3.14 -13.48 8.42
CA LYS A 133 -2.73 -13.20 9.79
C LYS A 133 -1.42 -13.85 10.20
N LEU A 134 -0.78 -14.63 9.32
CA LEU A 134 0.43 -15.40 9.63
C LEU A 134 1.53 -14.53 10.23
N ASP A 135 1.80 -13.37 9.62
CA ASP A 135 2.89 -12.46 10.01
C ASP A 135 2.47 -11.45 11.09
N LYS A 136 1.22 -11.53 11.59
CA LYS A 136 0.79 -10.64 12.67
C LYS A 136 1.36 -11.07 14.02
N PRO A 137 1.77 -10.10 14.86
CA PRO A 137 2.29 -10.39 16.19
C PRO A 137 1.35 -11.31 16.99
N GLY A 138 1.89 -12.38 17.55
CA GLY A 138 1.15 -13.35 18.36
C GLY A 138 0.29 -14.35 17.58
N PHE A 139 0.34 -14.38 16.26
CA PHE A 139 -0.36 -15.37 15.43
C PHE A 139 0.54 -16.54 15.03
N GLY A 140 1.45 -16.35 14.08
CA GLY A 140 2.27 -17.42 13.54
C GLY A 140 1.46 -18.59 12.96
N LEU A 141 2.11 -19.70 12.66
CA LEU A 141 1.44 -20.90 12.12
C LEU A 141 0.35 -21.45 13.06
N LYS A 142 0.58 -21.39 14.39
CA LYS A 142 -0.40 -21.87 15.38
C LYS A 142 -1.69 -21.05 15.35
N GLY A 143 -1.54 -19.72 15.27
CA GLY A 143 -2.70 -18.83 15.17
C GLY A 143 -3.50 -19.00 13.87
N VAL A 144 -2.80 -19.28 12.77
CA VAL A 144 -3.43 -19.62 11.50
C VAL A 144 -4.16 -20.97 11.63
N GLU A 145 -3.53 -22.00 12.20
CA GLU A 145 -4.16 -23.31 12.44
C GLU A 145 -5.46 -23.18 13.22
N ASP A 146 -5.45 -22.42 14.31
CA ASP A 146 -6.64 -22.17 15.13
C ASP A 146 -7.78 -21.57 14.27
N LEU A 147 -7.50 -20.56 13.46
CA LEU A 147 -8.48 -19.93 12.59
C LEU A 147 -8.91 -20.77 11.38
N LEU A 148 -8.09 -21.70 10.92
CA LEU A 148 -8.51 -22.65 9.90
C LEU A 148 -9.52 -23.66 10.44
N LYS A 149 -9.38 -24.08 11.71
CA LYS A 149 -10.21 -25.13 12.34
C LYS A 149 -11.40 -24.58 13.12
N LYS A 150 -11.15 -23.56 13.98
CA LYS A 150 -12.13 -23.09 14.97
C LYS A 150 -12.12 -21.56 15.04
N GLU A 151 -12.92 -21.01 15.91
CA GLU A 151 -12.83 -19.61 16.29
C GLU A 151 -11.62 -19.35 17.20
N ARG A 152 -11.10 -18.14 17.16
CA ARG A 152 -10.02 -17.70 18.02
C ARG A 152 -10.41 -16.40 18.74
N LYS A 153 -10.16 -16.36 20.04
CA LYS A 153 -10.23 -15.16 20.85
C LYS A 153 -8.87 -14.47 20.81
N ASP A 154 -8.82 -13.20 20.44
CA ASP A 154 -7.60 -12.40 20.44
C ASP A 154 -7.29 -11.83 21.84
N GLN A 155 -6.15 -11.14 21.97
CA GLN A 155 -5.72 -10.52 23.23
C GLN A 155 -6.67 -9.43 23.75
N SER A 156 -7.51 -8.87 22.88
CA SER A 156 -8.56 -7.89 23.27
C SER A 156 -9.87 -8.55 23.69
N GLY A 157 -9.96 -9.86 23.58
CA GLY A 157 -11.18 -10.62 23.88
C GLY A 157 -12.13 -10.75 22.70
N ALA A 158 -11.83 -10.17 21.54
CA ALA A 158 -12.67 -10.27 20.35
C ALA A 158 -12.58 -11.67 19.73
N ILE A 159 -13.73 -12.27 19.41
CA ILE A 159 -13.82 -13.58 18.79
C ILE A 159 -13.79 -13.45 17.28
N THR A 160 -12.80 -14.06 16.62
CA THR A 160 -12.75 -14.22 15.18
C THR A 160 -13.22 -15.62 14.80
N LYS A 161 -14.31 -15.72 14.04
CA LYS A 161 -14.84 -17.00 13.55
C LYS A 161 -13.86 -17.65 12.58
N GLY A 162 -13.57 -18.93 12.78
CA GLY A 162 -12.72 -19.73 11.92
C GLY A 162 -13.40 -20.22 10.65
N ALA A 163 -12.60 -20.91 9.80
CA ALA A 163 -13.07 -21.48 8.54
C ALA A 163 -13.76 -22.85 8.70
N ASP A 164 -13.62 -23.47 9.86
CA ASP A 164 -14.21 -24.79 10.18
C ASP A 164 -13.80 -25.85 9.14
N LEU A 165 -12.48 -25.99 8.93
CA LEU A 165 -11.88 -26.98 8.04
C LEU A 165 -11.62 -28.27 8.79
N SER A 166 -11.51 -29.38 8.03
CA SER A 166 -11.02 -30.66 8.56
C SER A 166 -9.55 -30.56 8.97
N ASN A 167 -9.09 -31.48 9.80
CA ASN A 167 -7.66 -31.54 10.19
C ASN A 167 -6.74 -31.72 8.98
N GLU A 168 -7.15 -32.49 7.98
CA GLU A 168 -6.43 -32.75 6.76
C GLU A 168 -6.31 -31.50 5.89
N GLN A 169 -7.43 -30.81 5.66
CA GLN A 169 -7.44 -29.55 4.91
C GLN A 169 -6.54 -28.49 5.57
N ALA A 170 -6.66 -28.32 6.89
CA ALA A 170 -5.83 -27.37 7.64
C ALA A 170 -4.34 -27.75 7.57
N ALA A 171 -3.99 -29.04 7.71
CA ALA A 171 -2.60 -29.51 7.62
C ALA A 171 -1.99 -29.23 6.23
N GLN A 172 -2.75 -29.43 5.15
CA GLN A 172 -2.26 -29.15 3.77
C GLN A 172 -2.01 -27.67 3.57
N ILE A 173 -2.88 -26.79 4.05
CA ILE A 173 -2.66 -25.32 3.99
C ILE A 173 -1.43 -24.92 4.83
N LEU A 174 -1.26 -25.46 6.04
CA LEU A 174 -0.10 -25.18 6.88
C LEU A 174 1.21 -25.67 6.25
N ASN A 175 1.19 -26.80 5.56
CA ASN A 175 2.36 -27.30 4.83
C ASN A 175 2.69 -26.40 3.63
N PHE A 176 1.68 -25.94 2.88
CA PHE A 176 1.86 -24.94 1.83
C PHE A 176 2.53 -23.68 2.35
N LEU A 177 2.10 -23.12 3.47
CA LEU A 177 2.64 -21.90 4.05
C LEU A 177 4.13 -22.00 4.47
N LYS A 178 4.65 -23.20 4.63
CA LYS A 178 6.08 -23.46 4.92
C LYS A 178 6.96 -23.45 3.66
N ILE A 179 6.35 -23.53 2.47
CA ILE A 179 7.10 -23.56 1.20
C ILE A 179 7.46 -22.12 0.83
N LYS A 180 8.76 -21.88 0.58
CA LYS A 180 9.28 -20.57 0.16
C LYS A 180 9.92 -20.60 -1.23
N ASP A 181 10.11 -21.77 -1.77
CA ASP A 181 10.79 -22.00 -3.05
C ASP A 181 9.80 -22.38 -4.14
N LEU A 182 9.90 -21.72 -5.32
CA LEU A 182 9.02 -21.96 -6.46
C LEU A 182 9.11 -23.39 -7.02
N LYS A 183 10.33 -23.96 -7.06
CA LYS A 183 10.53 -25.31 -7.60
C LYS A 183 9.83 -26.33 -6.71
N LYS A 184 10.01 -26.22 -5.38
CA LYS A 184 9.32 -27.09 -4.42
C LYS A 184 7.80 -26.90 -4.48
N LEU A 185 7.34 -25.69 -4.71
CA LEU A 185 5.91 -25.40 -4.88
C LEU A 185 5.35 -26.09 -6.13
N LYS A 186 6.06 -26.02 -7.25
CA LYS A 186 5.72 -26.68 -8.53
C LYS A 186 5.66 -28.19 -8.41
N GLU A 187 6.55 -28.77 -7.60
CA GLU A 187 6.55 -30.20 -7.30
C GLU A 187 5.39 -30.61 -6.39
N THR A 188 4.95 -29.74 -5.49
CA THR A 188 3.93 -30.04 -4.48
C THR A 188 2.51 -29.83 -4.98
N LEU A 189 2.23 -28.71 -5.64
CA LEU A 189 0.89 -28.35 -6.13
C LEU A 189 0.72 -28.83 -7.57
N LYS A 190 -0.27 -29.68 -7.82
CA LYS A 190 -0.51 -30.25 -9.18
C LYS A 190 -1.75 -29.67 -9.85
N ASN A 191 -2.51 -28.87 -9.15
CA ASN A 191 -3.68 -28.19 -9.72
C ASN A 191 -3.27 -27.32 -10.92
N PRO A 192 -3.98 -27.40 -12.07
CA PRO A 192 -3.64 -26.62 -13.26
C PRO A 192 -3.59 -25.12 -13.02
N LEU A 193 -4.53 -24.58 -12.22
CA LEU A 193 -4.56 -23.16 -11.87
C LEU A 193 -3.34 -22.75 -11.01
N SER A 194 -2.94 -23.61 -10.06
CA SER A 194 -1.71 -23.36 -9.29
C SER A 194 -0.46 -23.38 -10.17
N GLN A 195 -0.38 -24.33 -11.11
CA GLN A 195 0.75 -24.44 -12.05
C GLN A 195 0.81 -23.22 -13.00
N GLU A 196 -0.34 -22.70 -13.45
CA GLU A 196 -0.41 -21.46 -14.22
C GLU A 196 0.16 -20.29 -13.42
N GLY A 197 -0.29 -20.11 -12.18
CA GLY A 197 0.22 -19.03 -11.30
C GLY A 197 1.72 -19.14 -10.99
N ILE A 198 2.24 -20.35 -10.86
CA ILE A 198 3.69 -20.62 -10.70
C ILE A 198 4.43 -20.22 -11.97
N GLN A 199 3.92 -20.62 -13.15
CA GLN A 199 4.56 -20.30 -14.44
C GLN A 199 4.57 -18.78 -14.69
N GLU A 200 3.51 -18.07 -14.33
CA GLU A 200 3.46 -16.60 -14.40
C GLU A 200 4.57 -15.96 -13.54
N LEU A 201 4.81 -16.46 -12.33
CA LEU A 201 5.91 -15.98 -11.48
C LEU A 201 7.28 -16.33 -12.05
N GLU A 202 7.48 -17.55 -12.55
CA GLU A 202 8.73 -17.96 -13.22
C GLU A 202 9.07 -17.02 -14.38
N ASN A 203 8.08 -16.65 -15.20
CA ASN A 203 8.26 -15.71 -16.30
C ASN A 203 8.67 -14.30 -15.80
N VAL A 204 8.05 -13.81 -14.71
CA VAL A 204 8.44 -12.53 -14.09
C VAL A 204 9.88 -12.58 -13.59
N PHE A 205 10.28 -13.65 -12.87
CA PHE A 205 11.65 -13.81 -12.36
C PHE A 205 12.69 -13.94 -13.48
N GLN A 206 12.35 -14.61 -14.57
CA GLN A 206 13.22 -14.67 -15.74
C GLN A 206 13.50 -13.28 -16.31
N LEU A 207 12.47 -12.44 -16.45
CA LEU A 207 12.62 -11.07 -16.95
C LEU A 207 13.40 -10.17 -15.99
N LEU A 208 13.17 -10.31 -14.68
CA LEU A 208 13.94 -9.60 -13.65
C LEU A 208 15.42 -10.03 -13.64
N GLY A 209 15.73 -11.26 -14.03
CA GLY A 209 17.09 -11.78 -14.15
C GLY A 209 17.92 -11.10 -15.24
N TYR A 210 17.30 -10.41 -16.20
CA TYR A 210 18.01 -9.59 -17.19
C TYR A 210 18.44 -8.21 -16.65
N GLY A 211 17.97 -7.82 -15.46
CA GLY A 211 18.22 -6.55 -14.80
C GLY A 211 18.96 -6.68 -13.48
N SER A 212 19.15 -5.56 -12.78
CA SER A 212 19.90 -5.46 -11.53
C SER A 212 19.06 -5.62 -10.25
N ASN A 213 17.74 -5.84 -10.36
CA ASN A 213 16.79 -5.77 -9.24
C ASN A 213 16.31 -7.13 -8.74
N LEU A 214 16.82 -8.25 -9.29
CA LEU A 214 16.39 -9.59 -8.92
C LEU A 214 16.54 -9.87 -7.41
N ASN A 215 17.62 -9.38 -6.80
CA ASN A 215 17.91 -9.63 -5.39
C ASN A 215 16.94 -8.97 -4.41
N GLN A 216 16.21 -7.91 -4.82
CA GLN A 216 15.21 -7.24 -4.01
C GLN A 216 13.84 -7.93 -4.07
N VAL A 217 13.61 -8.75 -5.11
CA VAL A 217 12.33 -9.43 -5.33
C VAL A 217 12.38 -10.84 -4.76
N LYS A 218 11.45 -11.17 -3.89
CA LYS A 218 11.34 -12.50 -3.25
C LYS A 218 9.94 -13.05 -3.40
N THR A 219 9.84 -14.37 -3.51
CA THR A 219 8.54 -15.05 -3.42
C THR A 219 8.04 -15.04 -1.98
N ASN A 220 6.77 -14.69 -1.79
CA ASN A 220 6.10 -14.85 -0.51
C ASN A 220 4.65 -15.29 -0.73
N PHE A 221 4.41 -16.59 -0.64
CA PHE A 221 3.10 -17.19 -0.92
C PHE A 221 2.07 -16.96 0.20
N THR A 222 2.46 -16.30 1.28
CA THR A 222 1.54 -15.90 2.35
C THR A 222 0.81 -14.60 2.02
N ILE A 223 1.27 -13.86 1.00
CA ILE A 223 0.57 -12.70 0.48
C ILE A 223 -0.60 -13.19 -0.37
N VAL A 224 -1.73 -13.33 0.27
CA VAL A 224 -3.00 -13.77 -0.34
C VAL A 224 -4.04 -12.66 -0.36
N ARG A 225 -3.76 -11.56 0.33
CA ARG A 225 -4.58 -10.36 0.41
C ARG A 225 -4.17 -9.34 -0.64
N GLY A 226 -5.06 -8.51 -0.89
CA GLY A 226 -5.05 -7.34 -1.75
C GLY A 226 -6.49 -6.89 -1.90
N LEU A 227 -6.72 -5.90 -2.69
CA LEU A 227 -8.07 -5.52 -3.07
C LEU A 227 -8.73 -6.73 -3.77
N SER A 228 -10.00 -6.97 -3.52
CA SER A 228 -10.72 -8.16 -3.98
C SER A 228 -10.74 -8.35 -5.50
N TYR A 229 -10.32 -7.34 -6.24
CA TYR A 229 -10.25 -7.35 -7.70
C TYR A 229 -8.90 -7.83 -8.27
N TYR A 230 -7.86 -8.03 -7.46
CA TYR A 230 -6.64 -8.68 -7.98
C TYR A 230 -6.93 -10.13 -8.33
N ASP A 231 -6.50 -10.58 -9.48
CA ASP A 231 -6.86 -11.88 -10.06
C ASP A 231 -5.68 -12.83 -10.29
N SER A 232 -4.46 -12.35 -10.38
CA SER A 232 -3.26 -13.16 -10.59
C SER A 232 -2.07 -12.65 -9.80
N PHE A 233 -1.11 -11.97 -10.41
CA PHE A 233 0.08 -11.43 -9.77
C PHE A 233 -0.27 -10.46 -8.62
N ILE A 234 0.45 -10.59 -7.50
CA ILE A 234 0.34 -9.71 -6.33
C ILE A 234 1.75 -9.30 -5.93
N VAL A 235 1.93 -8.04 -5.56
CA VAL A 235 3.17 -7.51 -5.03
C VAL A 235 2.92 -6.73 -3.75
N GLU A 236 3.82 -6.86 -2.80
CA GLU A 236 3.83 -6.12 -1.55
C GLU A 236 5.26 -5.82 -1.12
N THR A 237 5.55 -4.56 -0.82
CA THR A 237 6.89 -4.12 -0.44
C THR A 237 6.92 -3.72 1.02
N ASN A 238 7.81 -4.34 1.76
CA ASN A 238 8.00 -4.11 3.18
C ASN A 238 9.38 -3.54 3.46
N LEU A 239 9.48 -2.70 4.50
CA LEU A 239 10.76 -2.21 5.00
C LEU A 239 11.45 -3.32 5.82
N ASN A 240 12.77 -3.41 5.70
CA ASN A 240 13.60 -4.37 6.44
C ASN A 240 14.09 -3.81 7.79
N PHE A 241 13.50 -2.70 8.26
CA PHE A 241 13.81 -2.07 9.52
C PHE A 241 12.52 -1.63 10.23
N LYS A 242 12.63 -1.45 11.53
CA LYS A 242 11.54 -0.92 12.36
C LYS A 242 11.66 0.59 12.49
N VAL A 243 10.55 1.23 12.74
CA VAL A 243 10.46 2.67 13.02
C VAL A 243 9.93 2.92 14.42
N THR A 244 10.25 4.08 14.99
CA THR A 244 9.78 4.46 16.32
C THR A 244 8.49 5.27 16.21
N ASN A 245 7.46 4.86 16.91
CA ASN A 245 6.20 5.61 16.95
C ASN A 245 6.26 6.80 17.93
N ASN A 246 5.22 7.63 17.93
CA ASN A 246 5.12 8.82 18.79
C ASN A 246 5.16 8.52 20.31
N LYS A 247 5.10 7.23 20.70
CA LYS A 247 5.21 6.75 22.09
C LYS A 247 6.58 6.16 22.41
N GLY A 248 7.57 6.32 21.53
CA GLY A 248 8.91 5.77 21.69
C GLY A 248 9.03 4.25 21.49
N LYS A 249 7.98 3.59 20.96
CA LYS A 249 7.97 2.14 20.75
C LYS A 249 8.33 1.80 19.32
N GLU A 250 9.22 0.82 19.12
CA GLU A 250 9.49 0.25 17.80
C GLU A 250 8.27 -0.47 17.24
N ILE A 251 7.96 -0.18 16.00
CA ILE A 251 6.87 -0.79 15.24
C ILE A 251 7.30 -1.13 13.82
N GLU A 252 6.64 -2.11 13.23
CA GLU A 252 6.67 -2.36 11.79
C GLU A 252 5.57 -1.54 11.11
N LEU A 253 5.92 -0.79 10.06
CA LEU A 253 4.94 0.04 9.34
C LEU A 253 3.98 -0.78 8.47
N GLY A 254 4.29 -2.04 8.23
CA GLY A 254 3.63 -2.86 7.22
C GLY A 254 4.05 -2.45 5.81
N SER A 255 3.25 -2.83 4.82
CA SER A 255 3.54 -2.57 3.41
C SER A 255 3.56 -1.07 3.09
N ILE A 256 4.62 -0.61 2.43
CA ILE A 256 4.79 0.76 1.93
C ILE A 256 4.36 0.91 0.47
N CYS A 257 4.34 -0.20 -0.27
CA CYS A 257 3.84 -0.28 -1.63
C CYS A 257 3.16 -1.62 -1.82
N SER A 258 2.03 -1.64 -2.50
CA SER A 258 1.31 -2.87 -2.83
C SER A 258 0.60 -2.74 -4.18
N GLY A 259 0.36 -3.89 -4.82
CA GLY A 259 -0.29 -3.89 -6.12
C GLY A 259 -0.59 -5.28 -6.62
N GLY A 260 -0.94 -5.36 -7.91
CA GLY A 260 -1.19 -6.62 -8.59
C GLY A 260 -1.93 -6.46 -9.90
N SER A 261 -2.20 -7.59 -10.53
CA SER A 261 -2.97 -7.67 -11.78
C SER A 261 -4.47 -7.65 -11.51
N TYR A 262 -5.23 -6.92 -12.33
CA TYR A 262 -6.67 -6.66 -12.12
C TYR A 262 -7.50 -6.63 -13.41
N ALA A 263 -7.24 -7.55 -14.33
CA ALA A 263 -7.99 -7.64 -15.60
C ALA A 263 -9.53 -7.70 -15.39
N LYS A 264 -9.96 -8.44 -14.38
CA LYS A 264 -11.37 -8.58 -14.00
C LYS A 264 -12.01 -7.30 -13.45
N LEU A 265 -11.23 -6.35 -12.96
CA LEU A 265 -11.77 -5.06 -12.52
C LEU A 265 -12.25 -4.24 -13.73
N ILE A 266 -11.46 -4.23 -14.80
CA ILE A 266 -11.78 -3.50 -16.02
C ILE A 266 -12.99 -4.14 -16.72
N SER A 267 -13.08 -5.48 -16.73
CA SER A 267 -14.20 -6.18 -17.35
C SER A 267 -15.55 -5.89 -16.70
N ARG A 268 -15.59 -5.53 -15.43
CA ARG A 268 -16.84 -5.08 -14.77
C ARG A 268 -17.48 -3.86 -15.42
N PHE A 269 -16.68 -3.02 -16.07
CA PHE A 269 -17.15 -1.81 -16.75
C PHE A 269 -17.24 -1.97 -18.27
N ARG A 270 -16.46 -2.91 -18.85
CA ARG A 270 -16.34 -3.08 -20.29
C ARG A 270 -16.98 -4.37 -20.83
N GLY A 271 -17.22 -5.36 -19.97
CA GLY A 271 -17.75 -6.67 -20.36
C GLY A 271 -16.73 -7.63 -20.97
N VAL A 272 -15.47 -7.22 -21.18
CA VAL A 272 -14.37 -8.04 -21.67
C VAL A 272 -13.12 -7.83 -20.81
N ASP A 273 -12.36 -8.88 -20.59
CA ASP A 273 -11.11 -8.80 -19.84
C ASP A 273 -10.07 -8.01 -20.63
N VAL A 274 -9.41 -7.10 -19.94
CA VAL A 274 -8.30 -6.31 -20.47
C VAL A 274 -7.15 -6.44 -19.49
N PRO A 275 -5.96 -6.88 -19.92
CA PRO A 275 -4.81 -6.92 -19.07
C PRO A 275 -4.58 -5.56 -18.38
N GLY A 276 -4.46 -5.59 -17.08
CA GLY A 276 -4.19 -4.41 -16.26
C GLY A 276 -3.42 -4.82 -15.02
N THR A 277 -2.38 -4.08 -14.71
CA THR A 277 -1.59 -4.27 -13.51
C THR A 277 -1.14 -2.92 -12.97
N GLY A 278 -1.02 -2.78 -11.67
CA GLY A 278 -0.63 -1.52 -11.05
C GLY A 278 -0.13 -1.69 -9.63
N ILE A 279 0.55 -0.65 -9.17
CA ILE A 279 1.09 -0.54 -7.81
C ILE A 279 0.67 0.78 -7.19
N SER A 280 0.61 0.80 -5.88
CA SER A 280 0.29 1.98 -5.08
C SER A 280 1.28 2.14 -3.94
N PHE A 281 1.98 3.26 -3.91
CA PHE A 281 2.78 3.67 -2.76
C PHE A 281 1.90 4.39 -1.74
N GLY A 282 2.01 4.01 -0.48
CA GLY A 282 1.47 4.78 0.65
C GLY A 282 2.43 5.92 0.99
N VAL A 283 2.19 7.11 0.41
CA VAL A 283 3.11 8.25 0.51
C VAL A 283 3.38 8.64 1.97
N ASP A 284 2.33 8.71 2.79
CA ASP A 284 2.47 9.05 4.21
C ASP A 284 3.34 8.06 4.99
N ARG A 285 3.24 6.75 4.67
CA ARG A 285 4.08 5.72 5.31
C ARG A 285 5.52 5.83 4.87
N LEU A 286 5.75 6.03 3.57
CA LEU A 286 7.08 6.20 3.02
C LEU A 286 7.74 7.45 3.60
N LEU A 287 7.03 8.57 3.62
CA LEU A 287 7.49 9.81 4.23
C LEU A 287 7.87 9.62 5.70
N PHE A 288 7.00 8.96 6.48
CA PHE A 288 7.29 8.68 7.88
C PHE A 288 8.57 7.85 8.05
N ALA A 289 8.78 6.84 7.20
CA ALA A 289 10.01 6.03 7.23
C ALA A 289 11.26 6.85 6.87
N LEU A 290 11.18 7.70 5.85
CA LEU A 290 12.30 8.55 5.40
C LEU A 290 12.70 9.59 6.44
N ILE A 291 11.74 10.17 7.16
CA ILE A 291 12.00 11.07 8.28
C ILE A 291 12.76 10.32 9.41
N GLN A 292 12.35 9.10 9.75
CA GLN A 292 13.03 8.28 10.76
C GLN A 292 14.47 7.90 10.38
N LEU A 293 14.77 7.81 9.09
CA LEU A 293 16.12 7.57 8.56
C LEU A 293 16.94 8.86 8.43
N ASN A 294 16.42 10.02 8.82
CA ASN A 294 17.02 11.34 8.58
C ASN A 294 17.32 11.63 7.08
N GLN A 295 16.61 10.96 6.17
CA GLN A 295 16.72 11.20 4.73
C GLN A 295 15.97 12.48 4.31
N ILE A 296 14.94 12.84 5.07
CA ILE A 296 14.21 14.09 4.91
C ILE A 296 14.37 14.88 6.19
N GLN A 297 15.02 16.02 6.08
CA GLN A 297 15.02 17.01 7.16
C GLN A 297 13.79 17.90 6.99
N VAL A 298 12.87 17.78 7.92
CA VAL A 298 11.81 18.78 8.06
C VAL A 298 12.49 20.01 8.64
N GLN A 299 12.94 20.92 7.77
CA GLN A 299 13.38 22.23 8.23
C GLN A 299 12.11 22.98 8.65
N ASP A 300 11.96 23.12 9.95
CA ASP A 300 10.98 24.05 10.54
C ASP A 300 11.52 25.47 10.28
N GLN A 301 11.36 25.92 9.02
CA GLN A 301 11.75 27.30 8.63
C GLN A 301 10.70 28.24 9.19
N LYS A 302 10.79 28.48 10.49
CA LYS A 302 9.99 29.55 11.08
C LYS A 302 10.32 30.87 10.39
N PRO A 303 9.32 31.69 10.08
CA PRO A 303 9.58 33.01 9.50
C PRO A 303 10.35 33.89 10.49
N VAL A 304 11.16 34.77 9.97
CA VAL A 304 11.77 35.84 10.78
C VAL A 304 10.63 36.76 11.26
N LEU A 305 10.44 36.83 12.57
CA LEU A 305 9.45 37.72 13.16
C LEU A 305 10.03 39.12 13.32
N VAL A 306 9.51 40.09 12.58
CA VAL A 306 9.81 41.50 12.77
C VAL A 306 8.97 42.05 13.92
N CYS A 307 9.62 42.28 15.05
CA CYS A 307 8.96 42.78 16.26
C CYS A 307 8.49 44.22 16.10
N VAL A 308 7.25 44.52 16.56
CA VAL A 308 6.70 45.87 16.57
C VAL A 308 6.89 46.46 17.97
N MET A 309 7.81 47.41 18.09
CA MET A 309 8.12 48.12 19.36
C MET A 309 7.31 49.41 19.51
N ASP A 310 7.10 50.14 18.43
CA ASP A 310 6.36 51.40 18.42
C ASP A 310 5.56 51.55 17.12
N GLU A 311 4.25 51.85 17.22
CA GLU A 311 3.35 51.96 16.08
C GLU A 311 3.72 53.08 15.11
N LYS A 312 4.38 54.13 15.58
CA LYS A 312 4.82 55.21 14.68
C LYS A 312 5.80 54.74 13.61
N TYR A 313 6.46 53.57 13.80
CA TYR A 313 7.38 52.98 12.85
C TYR A 313 6.81 51.79 12.06
N LEU A 314 5.50 51.61 12.08
CA LEU A 314 4.87 50.47 11.37
C LEU A 314 5.29 50.41 9.90
N LYS A 315 5.37 51.53 9.22
CA LYS A 315 5.84 51.59 7.84
C LYS A 315 7.22 50.95 7.68
N ASN A 316 8.14 51.28 8.55
CA ASN A 316 9.53 50.75 8.49
C ASN A 316 9.57 49.24 8.78
N TYR A 317 8.73 48.72 9.70
CA TYR A 317 8.67 47.28 9.95
C TYR A 317 8.13 46.52 8.74
N TYR A 318 7.14 47.03 8.04
CA TYR A 318 6.68 46.42 6.81
C TYR A 318 7.72 46.50 5.69
N GLU A 319 8.43 47.62 5.54
CA GLU A 319 9.54 47.75 4.58
C GLU A 319 10.65 46.73 4.86
N ILE A 320 10.94 46.43 6.14
CA ILE A 320 11.92 45.38 6.53
C ILE A 320 11.40 44.00 6.12
N VAL A 321 10.11 43.69 6.39
CA VAL A 321 9.52 42.40 6.00
C VAL A 321 9.55 42.24 4.48
N ASP A 322 9.24 43.29 3.71
CA ASP A 322 9.26 43.23 2.25
C ASP A 322 10.70 43.02 1.73
N GLN A 323 11.68 43.71 2.30
CA GLN A 323 13.09 43.48 1.94
C GLN A 323 13.55 42.04 2.24
N LEU A 324 13.12 41.45 3.36
CA LEU A 324 13.42 40.05 3.69
C LEU A 324 12.79 39.11 2.68
N ARG A 325 11.52 39.32 2.34
CA ARG A 325 10.78 38.50 1.36
C ARG A 325 11.37 38.61 -0.06
N ASP A 326 11.77 39.82 -0.47
CA ASP A 326 12.43 40.03 -1.77
C ASP A 326 13.78 39.29 -1.88
N ASN A 327 14.40 39.00 -0.74
CA ASN A 327 15.61 38.17 -0.65
C ASN A 327 15.32 36.69 -0.35
N ASN A 328 14.09 36.19 -0.60
CA ASN A 328 13.66 34.82 -0.35
C ASN A 328 13.79 34.36 1.13
N ILE A 329 13.71 35.29 2.07
CA ILE A 329 13.67 34.99 3.50
C ILE A 329 12.23 35.06 3.96
N ASN A 330 11.69 33.95 4.49
CA ASN A 330 10.36 33.95 5.07
C ASN A 330 10.31 34.91 6.26
N ALA A 331 9.44 35.90 6.23
CA ALA A 331 9.33 36.91 7.26
C ALA A 331 7.88 37.33 7.50
N GLU A 332 7.57 37.73 8.72
CA GLU A 332 6.27 38.28 9.11
C GLU A 332 6.44 39.43 10.10
N VAL A 333 5.48 40.34 10.12
CA VAL A 333 5.40 41.39 11.14
C VAL A 333 4.53 40.93 12.30
N PHE A 334 4.87 41.32 13.52
CA PHE A 334 4.04 41.00 14.69
C PHE A 334 2.70 41.77 14.64
N LEU A 335 1.60 41.03 14.59
CA LEU A 335 0.26 41.61 14.34
C LEU A 335 -0.58 41.88 15.60
N SER A 336 -0.12 41.49 16.80
CA SER A 336 -0.91 41.66 18.02
C SER A 336 -0.87 43.12 18.54
N THR A 337 -1.99 43.56 19.10
CA THR A 337 -2.13 44.86 19.76
C THR A 337 -1.37 44.91 21.11
N LYS A 338 -0.97 43.76 21.67
CA LYS A 338 -0.20 43.65 22.93
C LYS A 338 1.30 43.64 22.65
N LYS A 339 1.95 44.77 22.74
CA LYS A 339 3.34 45.00 22.34
C LYS A 339 4.40 44.61 23.39
N ASN A 340 4.14 43.58 24.19
CA ASN A 340 5.15 43.08 25.12
C ASN A 340 6.19 42.28 24.36
N LEU A 341 7.47 42.69 24.43
CA LEU A 341 8.59 42.01 23.73
C LEU A 341 8.69 40.53 24.11
N GLY A 342 8.48 40.18 25.38
CA GLY A 342 8.47 38.76 25.80
C GLY A 342 7.48 37.91 25.01
N LYS A 343 6.25 38.44 24.80
CA LYS A 343 5.23 37.71 23.98
C LYS A 343 5.59 37.62 22.52
N GLN A 344 6.31 38.59 21.97
CA GLN A 344 6.80 38.56 20.60
C GLN A 344 7.91 37.50 20.44
N LEU A 345 8.81 37.43 21.44
CA LEU A 345 9.86 36.39 21.47
C LEU A 345 9.27 34.98 21.67
N ASP A 346 8.26 34.85 22.54
CA ASP A 346 7.55 33.58 22.75
C ASP A 346 6.88 33.07 21.45
N LEU A 347 6.41 33.99 20.60
CA LEU A 347 5.83 33.61 19.30
C LEU A 347 6.92 33.19 18.30
N ALA A 348 8.11 33.80 18.36
CA ALA A 348 9.23 33.51 17.47
C ALA A 348 9.91 32.17 17.80
N ASN A 349 9.83 31.69 19.03
CA ASN A 349 10.38 30.41 19.51
C ASN A 349 9.42 29.26 19.28
#